data_c2abc5caf69e203404afd3641791bbf6
#
_entry.id   c2abc5caf69e203404afd3641791bbf6
#
_cell.length_a   1.000
_cell.length_b   1.000
_cell.length_c   1.000
_cell.angle_alpha   90.00
_cell.angle_beta   90.00
_cell.angle_gamma   90.00
#
_symmetry.space_group_name_H-M   'P 1'
#
loop_
_entity.id
_entity.type
_entity.pdbx_description
1 polymer ?
#
loop_
_entity_poly.entity_id
_entity_poly.type
_entity_poly.pdbx_seq_one_letter_code
_entity_poly.pdbx_strand_id
1 'polypeptide(L)'
;MRFSPRRSAASLLILSLLLAGAPQTLAQPQQTATPVDQGASKAQVRPWLYENSDVPIDAAWRFGTLSNGLRYAVRRNGVPPGQVSIRLRMDVGSLMERADEQGYAHYMEHLTMRGSRHVPDGESKRIWQRLGVTFGSDSNAQTTPTGTTYALDLPQATQASLTESMKILAGMMAEPNINAGSVDAERAVVLAEKRESDGPQSRISDANRLHFFAGQPLAEHAPIGTVDTLKAATAAKMEAFHQRWYRPENTVIAISGDIDPAIAEQLIKDNFGNWTAPGKGAAIPDFGAPDPKAPATRVFVEPGVPVSLTMAWLRPWTPHADTIVYNQDKLTDMLALQIVSRRLEQAARTGGSFLQASVEQQDVSRSADGTFLSIIPSN
;
A
#
# COMPACT_ATOMS: atom_id res chain seq x y z
N MET A 1 -29.87 -27.42 -13.69
CA MET A 1 -29.10 -26.22 -13.41
C MET A 1 -28.81 -26.16 -11.92
N ARG A 2 -27.56 -26.41 -11.51
CA ARG A 2 -27.14 -26.33 -10.08
C ARG A 2 -26.28 -25.10 -9.89
N PHE A 3 -26.78 -24.15 -9.15
CA PHE A 3 -26.01 -22.99 -8.73
C PHE A 3 -25.02 -23.40 -7.62
N SER A 4 -23.74 -23.15 -7.85
CA SER A 4 -22.67 -23.26 -6.85
C SER A 4 -22.52 -21.91 -6.15
N PRO A 5 -22.45 -21.83 -4.80
CA PRO A 5 -22.28 -20.57 -4.12
C PRO A 5 -20.81 -20.11 -4.21
N ARG A 6 -20.61 -18.89 -4.66
CA ARG A 6 -19.33 -18.19 -4.60
C ARG A 6 -18.96 -17.98 -3.13
N ARG A 7 -17.82 -18.51 -2.71
CA ARG A 7 -17.22 -18.22 -1.42
C ARG A 7 -16.53 -16.87 -1.50
N SER A 8 -17.12 -15.85 -0.89
CA SER A 8 -16.43 -14.60 -0.55
C SER A 8 -15.45 -14.91 0.57
N ALA A 9 -14.17 -14.69 0.36
CA ALA A 9 -13.16 -14.74 1.41
C ALA A 9 -13.29 -13.46 2.24
N ALA A 10 -14.04 -13.51 3.33
CA ALA A 10 -13.99 -12.50 4.36
C ALA A 10 -12.72 -12.74 5.18
N SER A 11 -11.79 -11.78 5.17
CA SER A 11 -10.64 -11.77 6.08
C SER A 11 -11.15 -11.54 7.49
N LEU A 12 -10.97 -12.53 8.36
CA LEU A 12 -11.40 -12.52 9.75
C LEU A 12 -10.25 -12.13 10.68
N LEU A 13 -10.50 -11.17 11.55
CA LEU A 13 -9.62 -10.69 12.61
C LEU A 13 -9.89 -11.43 13.95
N ILE A 14 -8.88 -11.90 14.64
CA ILE A 14 -9.01 -12.72 15.89
C ILE A 14 -8.08 -12.30 17.07
N LEU A 15 -8.43 -12.42 18.33
CA LEU A 15 -7.95 -11.83 19.58
C LEU A 15 -7.42 -12.72 20.71
N SER A 16 -6.71 -12.14 21.68
CA SER A 16 -6.23 -12.77 22.92
C SER A 16 -6.48 -12.09 24.27
N LEU A 17 -6.49 -12.89 25.33
CA LEU A 17 -6.55 -12.47 26.72
C LEU A 17 -5.18 -12.63 27.41
N LEU A 18 -4.79 -11.65 28.21
CA LEU A 18 -3.59 -11.63 29.02
C LEU A 18 -3.87 -12.14 30.44
N LEU A 19 -2.97 -12.94 30.98
CA LEU A 19 -2.82 -13.15 32.40
C LEU A 19 -1.63 -12.33 32.90
N ALA A 20 -1.88 -11.53 33.94
CA ALA A 20 -0.91 -10.64 34.54
C ALA A 20 0.22 -11.41 35.23
N GLY A 21 1.44 -11.22 34.75
CA GLY A 21 2.67 -11.54 35.49
C GLY A 21 3.46 -10.23 35.65
N ALA A 22 3.93 -9.94 36.86
CA ALA A 22 4.67 -8.73 37.19
C ALA A 22 5.98 -8.62 36.41
N PRO A 23 6.41 -7.42 36.00
CA PRO A 23 7.62 -7.23 35.22
C PRO A 23 8.86 -7.26 36.09
N GLN A 24 9.82 -8.12 35.74
CA GLN A 24 11.22 -7.92 36.13
C GLN A 24 11.87 -6.98 35.11
N THR A 25 12.28 -5.83 35.60
CA THR A 25 13.03 -4.83 34.81
C THR A 25 14.47 -5.30 34.61
N LEU A 26 14.78 -5.70 33.38
CA LEU A 26 16.16 -5.77 32.90
C LEU A 26 16.49 -4.43 32.25
N ALA A 27 17.47 -3.74 32.80
CA ALA A 27 17.98 -2.47 32.29
C ALA A 27 18.68 -2.67 30.93
N GLN A 28 18.16 -2.03 29.88
CA GLN A 28 18.85 -1.92 28.59
C GLN A 28 19.86 -0.76 28.60
N PRO A 29 21.03 -0.88 27.96
CA PRO A 29 21.96 0.22 27.81
C PRO A 29 21.39 1.26 26.85
N GLN A 30 21.33 2.53 27.31
CA GLN A 30 20.97 3.69 26.48
C GLN A 30 22.05 3.91 25.40
N GLN A 31 21.68 3.73 24.14
CA GLN A 31 22.44 4.26 23.01
C GLN A 31 22.11 5.74 22.86
N THR A 32 23.09 6.58 23.03
CA THR A 32 23.04 8.02 22.77
C THR A 32 22.88 8.26 21.26
N ALA A 33 21.76 8.84 20.84
CA ALA A 33 21.56 9.28 19.47
C ALA A 33 22.49 10.45 19.15
N THR A 34 23.32 10.29 18.14
CA THR A 34 24.14 11.36 17.54
C THR A 34 23.22 12.28 16.71
N PRO A 35 23.37 13.61 16.75
CA PRO A 35 22.57 14.52 15.93
C PRO A 35 22.88 14.33 14.44
N VAL A 36 21.85 14.12 13.62
CA VAL A 36 21.97 14.06 12.17
C VAL A 36 22.13 15.48 11.63
N ASP A 37 23.28 15.73 11.02
CA ASP A 37 23.62 16.95 10.30
C ASP A 37 22.66 17.18 9.12
N GLN A 38 21.96 18.32 9.09
CA GLN A 38 21.07 18.73 7.99
C GLN A 38 21.88 19.34 6.85
N GLY A 39 22.77 18.56 6.24
CA GLY A 39 23.50 18.90 5.02
C GLY A 39 22.68 18.60 3.76
N ALA A 40 22.76 19.50 2.78
CA ALA A 40 22.06 19.54 1.50
C ALA A 40 21.70 18.18 0.88
N SER A 41 20.42 17.87 0.85
CA SER A 41 19.82 16.64 0.32
C SER A 41 20.13 16.45 -1.16
N LYS A 42 21.03 15.53 -1.50
CA LYS A 42 20.98 14.79 -2.76
C LYS A 42 19.64 14.07 -2.82
N ALA A 43 19.04 13.90 -4.02
CA ALA A 43 17.82 13.10 -4.19
C ALA A 43 17.97 11.81 -3.36
N GLN A 44 17.10 11.60 -2.41
CA GLN A 44 17.26 10.54 -1.42
C GLN A 44 16.87 9.23 -2.10
N VAL A 45 17.85 8.63 -2.80
CA VAL A 45 17.71 7.26 -3.31
C VAL A 45 17.45 6.40 -2.08
N ARG A 46 16.25 5.85 -1.99
CA ARG A 46 15.91 4.97 -0.87
C ARG A 46 16.73 3.69 -1.05
N PRO A 47 17.46 3.27 -0.02
CA PRO A 47 18.23 2.03 -0.11
C PRO A 47 17.27 0.85 -0.34
N TRP A 48 17.77 -0.19 -0.99
CA TRP A 48 17.08 -1.47 -1.01
C TRP A 48 17.11 -2.07 0.40
N LEU A 49 16.06 -2.85 0.76
CA LEU A 49 15.99 -3.48 2.09
C LEU A 49 17.19 -4.38 2.39
N TYR A 50 17.81 -4.95 1.36
CA TYR A 50 19.01 -5.79 1.53
C TYR A 50 20.31 -5.01 1.77
N GLU A 51 20.38 -3.72 1.51
CA GLU A 51 21.64 -2.95 1.60
C GLU A 51 22.20 -2.83 3.02
N ASN A 52 21.42 -3.14 4.05
CA ASN A 52 21.87 -3.20 5.43
C ASN A 52 21.36 -4.49 6.11
N SER A 53 21.15 -5.54 5.32
CA SER A 53 20.64 -6.84 5.74
C SER A 53 21.78 -7.84 5.83
N ASP A 54 21.73 -8.73 6.81
CA ASP A 54 22.55 -9.93 6.90
C ASP A 54 21.80 -11.19 6.37
N VAL A 55 20.57 -10.99 5.85
CA VAL A 55 19.81 -12.03 5.16
C VAL A 55 20.38 -12.20 3.75
N PRO A 56 20.79 -13.42 3.35
CA PRO A 56 21.32 -13.65 2.01
C PRO A 56 20.29 -13.29 0.93
N ILE A 57 20.74 -12.52 -0.07
CA ILE A 57 19.91 -12.20 -1.24
C ILE A 57 19.74 -13.47 -2.07
N ASP A 58 18.50 -13.76 -2.51
CA ASP A 58 18.27 -14.78 -3.54
C ASP A 58 18.92 -14.36 -4.85
N ALA A 59 19.97 -15.09 -5.26
CA ALA A 59 20.77 -14.82 -6.44
C ALA A 59 19.98 -14.89 -7.77
N ALA A 60 18.74 -15.41 -7.74
CA ALA A 60 17.87 -15.42 -8.91
C ALA A 60 17.26 -14.01 -9.20
N TRP A 61 17.26 -13.11 -8.23
CA TRP A 61 16.87 -11.73 -8.45
C TRP A 61 18.02 -10.87 -8.96
N ARG A 62 17.73 -10.02 -9.92
CA ARG A 62 18.62 -8.93 -10.34
C ARG A 62 18.00 -7.62 -9.93
N PHE A 63 18.72 -6.87 -9.10
CA PHE A 63 18.36 -5.54 -8.67
C PHE A 63 19.17 -4.49 -9.41
N GLY A 64 18.55 -3.35 -9.69
CA GLY A 64 19.25 -2.25 -10.33
C GLY A 64 18.59 -0.89 -10.05
N THR A 65 19.36 0.15 -10.35
CA THR A 65 18.90 1.54 -10.29
C THR A 65 19.30 2.23 -11.57
N LEU A 66 18.35 2.88 -12.25
CA LEU A 66 18.62 3.70 -13.43
C LEU A 66 19.28 5.02 -13.02
N SER A 67 19.92 5.70 -13.96
CA SER A 67 20.57 7.00 -13.74
C SER A 67 19.62 8.09 -13.23
N ASN A 68 18.30 7.97 -13.52
CA ASN A 68 17.26 8.86 -13.04
C ASN A 68 16.72 8.51 -11.64
N GLY A 69 17.26 7.47 -10.98
CA GLY A 69 16.88 7.05 -9.64
C GLY A 69 15.77 5.99 -9.58
N LEU A 70 15.17 5.60 -10.70
CA LEU A 70 14.20 4.50 -10.74
C LEU A 70 14.88 3.19 -10.36
N ARG A 71 14.27 2.44 -9.44
CA ARG A 71 14.75 1.13 -8.98
C ARG A 71 13.97 0.01 -9.64
N TYR A 72 14.64 -1.11 -9.90
CA TYR A 72 13.97 -2.28 -10.45
C TYR A 72 14.50 -3.59 -9.87
N ALA A 73 13.64 -4.60 -9.85
CA ALA A 73 13.97 -5.97 -9.51
C ALA A 73 13.40 -6.90 -10.59
N VAL A 74 14.23 -7.77 -11.14
CA VAL A 74 13.81 -8.72 -12.18
C VAL A 74 14.21 -10.14 -11.81
N ARG A 75 13.31 -11.11 -12.09
CA ARG A 75 13.55 -12.52 -11.81
C ARG A 75 12.92 -13.38 -12.88
N ARG A 76 13.65 -14.38 -13.36
CA ARG A 76 13.04 -15.43 -14.17
C ARG A 76 12.22 -16.38 -13.31
N ASN A 77 10.98 -16.61 -13.69
CA ASN A 77 10.11 -17.65 -13.17
C ASN A 77 9.33 -18.29 -14.33
N GLY A 78 9.75 -19.48 -14.77
CA GLY A 78 9.14 -20.18 -15.91
C GLY A 78 7.86 -20.96 -15.57
N VAL A 79 7.25 -20.71 -14.40
CA VAL A 79 6.02 -21.38 -13.97
C VAL A 79 4.99 -20.37 -13.50
N PRO A 80 3.83 -20.28 -14.17
CA PRO A 80 3.46 -20.97 -15.41
C PRO A 80 4.23 -20.49 -16.64
N PRO A 81 4.42 -21.36 -17.66
CA PRO A 81 5.14 -20.98 -18.87
C PRO A 81 4.43 -19.84 -19.62
N GLY A 82 5.21 -18.93 -20.19
CA GLY A 82 4.73 -17.82 -21.00
C GLY A 82 4.01 -16.72 -20.22
N GLN A 83 4.00 -16.76 -18.88
CA GLN A 83 3.39 -15.72 -18.06
C GLN A 83 4.45 -14.76 -17.50
N VAL A 84 4.11 -13.46 -17.47
CA VAL A 84 4.95 -12.42 -16.87
C VAL A 84 4.10 -11.49 -16.02
N SER A 85 4.50 -11.31 -14.77
CA SER A 85 3.93 -10.36 -13.82
C SER A 85 4.79 -9.10 -13.75
N ILE A 86 4.15 -7.94 -13.89
CA ILE A 86 4.76 -6.62 -13.74
C ILE A 86 4.07 -5.91 -12.58
N ARG A 87 4.85 -5.42 -11.64
CA ARG A 87 4.40 -4.58 -10.53
C ARG A 87 5.16 -3.27 -10.56
N LEU A 88 4.45 -2.17 -10.71
CA LEU A 88 5.01 -0.83 -10.63
C LEU A 88 4.47 -0.17 -9.36
N ARG A 89 5.35 0.17 -8.43
CA ARG A 89 5.00 0.85 -7.19
C ARG A 89 5.54 2.26 -7.20
N MET A 90 4.63 3.19 -6.97
CA MET A 90 4.93 4.57 -6.59
C MET A 90 4.90 4.68 -5.08
N ASP A 91 5.95 5.20 -4.46
CA ASP A 91 5.97 5.48 -3.02
C ASP A 91 5.20 6.77 -2.69
N VAL A 92 3.95 6.83 -3.19
CA VAL A 92 3.02 7.96 -3.08
C VAL A 92 1.64 7.44 -2.77
N GLY A 93 1.08 7.85 -1.65
CA GLY A 93 -0.27 7.50 -1.19
C GLY A 93 -0.92 8.67 -0.48
N SER A 94 -2.03 8.44 0.22
CA SER A 94 -2.81 9.52 0.83
C SER A 94 -2.06 10.29 1.93
N LEU A 95 -1.04 9.69 2.57
CA LEU A 95 -0.21 10.40 3.55
C LEU A 95 0.76 11.43 2.93
N MET A 96 0.91 11.45 1.60
CA MET A 96 1.67 12.47 0.87
C MET A 96 0.83 13.68 0.46
N GLU A 97 -0.46 13.64 0.71
CA GLU A 97 -1.41 14.69 0.38
C GLU A 97 -1.39 15.84 1.39
N ARG A 98 -1.65 17.04 0.93
CA ARG A 98 -1.95 18.17 1.81
C ARG A 98 -3.41 18.11 2.27
N ALA A 99 -3.77 18.91 3.25
CA ALA A 99 -5.14 18.96 3.75
C ALA A 99 -6.19 19.29 2.66
N ASP A 100 -5.82 20.09 1.65
CA ASP A 100 -6.68 20.44 0.51
C ASP A 100 -6.55 19.50 -0.69
N GLU A 101 -5.79 18.41 -0.56
CA GLU A 101 -5.50 17.41 -1.59
C GLU A 101 -6.01 16.00 -1.24
N GLN A 102 -6.80 15.85 -0.18
CA GLN A 102 -7.28 14.53 0.26
C GLN A 102 -8.00 13.80 -0.86
N GLY A 103 -7.51 12.60 -1.20
CA GLY A 103 -7.98 11.75 -2.30
C GLY A 103 -7.25 11.96 -3.63
N TYR A 104 -6.24 12.86 -3.71
CA TYR A 104 -5.53 13.10 -4.97
C TYR A 104 -4.62 11.95 -5.39
N ALA A 105 -4.07 11.20 -4.46
CA ALA A 105 -3.26 10.02 -4.77
C ALA A 105 -4.11 8.95 -5.50
N HIS A 106 -5.29 8.65 -4.98
CA HIS A 106 -6.25 7.73 -5.59
C HIS A 106 -6.82 8.30 -6.91
N TYR A 107 -7.15 9.58 -6.94
CA TYR A 107 -7.61 10.24 -8.16
C TYR A 107 -6.54 10.21 -9.25
N MET A 108 -5.26 10.37 -8.90
CA MET A 108 -4.14 10.26 -9.84
C MET A 108 -4.00 8.83 -10.38
N GLU A 109 -4.27 7.81 -9.57
CA GLU A 109 -4.34 6.42 -10.01
C GLU A 109 -5.34 6.27 -11.17
N HIS A 110 -6.56 6.79 -11.03
CA HIS A 110 -7.58 6.80 -12.08
C HIS A 110 -7.10 7.53 -13.35
N LEU A 111 -6.54 8.73 -13.19
CA LEU A 111 -6.08 9.54 -14.31
C LEU A 111 -4.95 8.85 -15.10
N THR A 112 -4.00 8.22 -14.41
CA THR A 112 -2.91 7.49 -15.06
C THR A 112 -3.39 6.26 -15.82
N MET A 113 -4.40 5.54 -15.28
CA MET A 113 -5.00 4.37 -15.93
C MET A 113 -5.87 4.72 -17.13
N ARG A 114 -6.31 5.98 -17.24
CA ARG A 114 -7.19 6.44 -18.30
C ARG A 114 -6.49 6.51 -19.66
N GLY A 115 -5.34 7.12 -19.71
CA GLY A 115 -4.57 7.31 -20.94
C GLY A 115 -3.33 8.19 -20.72
N SER A 116 -2.52 8.32 -21.76
CA SER A 116 -1.28 9.09 -21.74
C SER A 116 -1.05 9.77 -23.08
N ARG A 117 0.00 10.60 -23.15
CA ARG A 117 0.43 11.21 -24.41
C ARG A 117 0.59 10.22 -25.56
N HIS A 118 0.98 8.97 -25.26
CA HIS A 118 1.26 7.93 -26.24
C HIS A 118 0.10 6.99 -26.49
N VAL A 119 -0.90 6.97 -25.60
CA VAL A 119 -2.04 6.06 -25.66
C VAL A 119 -3.30 6.84 -25.35
N PRO A 120 -4.24 6.94 -26.33
CA PRO A 120 -5.51 7.62 -26.12
C PRO A 120 -6.32 7.04 -24.95
N ASP A 121 -7.24 7.84 -24.44
CA ASP A 121 -8.11 7.45 -23.32
C ASP A 121 -8.85 6.12 -23.59
N GLY A 122 -8.70 5.17 -22.66
CA GLY A 122 -9.32 3.84 -22.72
C GLY A 122 -8.62 2.83 -23.66
N GLU A 123 -7.64 3.25 -24.47
CA GLU A 123 -6.95 2.33 -25.39
C GLU A 123 -5.98 1.39 -24.68
N SER A 124 -5.34 1.79 -23.59
CA SER A 124 -4.49 0.90 -22.79
C SER A 124 -5.25 -0.37 -22.38
N LYS A 125 -6.46 -0.20 -21.86
CA LYS A 125 -7.35 -1.31 -21.48
C LYS A 125 -7.70 -2.21 -22.67
N ARG A 126 -8.01 -1.63 -23.83
CA ARG A 126 -8.33 -2.39 -25.05
C ARG A 126 -7.12 -3.15 -25.59
N ILE A 127 -5.93 -2.54 -25.55
CA ILE A 127 -4.69 -3.20 -25.95
C ILE A 127 -4.45 -4.42 -25.06
N TRP A 128 -4.50 -4.27 -23.74
CA TRP A 128 -4.29 -5.37 -22.81
C TRP A 128 -5.35 -6.47 -22.93
N GLN A 129 -6.61 -6.11 -23.17
CA GLN A 129 -7.66 -7.11 -23.46
C GLN A 129 -7.35 -7.93 -24.72
N ARG A 130 -6.82 -7.31 -25.79
CA ARG A 130 -6.38 -8.06 -26.99
C ARG A 130 -5.17 -8.97 -26.70
N LEU A 131 -4.39 -8.66 -25.69
CA LEU A 131 -3.28 -9.50 -25.21
C LEU A 131 -3.75 -10.58 -24.21
N GLY A 132 -5.05 -10.74 -24.00
CA GLY A 132 -5.63 -11.75 -23.12
C GLY A 132 -5.71 -11.35 -21.65
N VAL A 133 -5.40 -10.10 -21.31
CA VAL A 133 -5.47 -9.56 -19.94
C VAL A 133 -6.93 -9.30 -19.54
N THR A 134 -7.33 -9.83 -18.41
CA THR A 134 -8.65 -9.57 -17.81
C THR A 134 -8.53 -8.38 -16.86
N PHE A 135 -9.37 -7.37 -17.07
CA PHE A 135 -9.37 -6.19 -16.21
C PHE A 135 -9.97 -6.52 -14.84
N GLY A 136 -9.32 -6.08 -13.77
CA GLY A 136 -9.70 -6.36 -12.38
C GLY A 136 -8.97 -7.55 -11.75
N SER A 137 -8.66 -8.63 -12.53
CA SER A 137 -7.83 -9.75 -12.05
C SER A 137 -6.36 -9.63 -12.49
N ASP A 138 -6.13 -9.42 -13.80
CA ASP A 138 -4.78 -9.44 -14.37
C ASP A 138 -4.22 -8.01 -14.54
N SER A 139 -5.08 -7.00 -14.62
CA SER A 139 -4.69 -5.59 -14.60
C SER A 139 -5.50 -4.86 -13.54
N ASN A 140 -4.80 -4.24 -12.59
CA ASN A 140 -5.41 -3.53 -11.48
C ASN A 140 -4.46 -2.45 -10.96
N ALA A 141 -5.00 -1.51 -10.17
CA ALA A 141 -4.22 -0.57 -9.39
C ALA A 141 -4.83 -0.42 -8.00
N GLN A 142 -4.04 0.01 -7.05
CA GLN A 142 -4.48 0.22 -5.67
C GLN A 142 -3.67 1.34 -5.02
N THR A 143 -4.37 2.29 -4.45
CA THR A 143 -3.80 3.33 -3.60
C THR A 143 -3.99 3.00 -2.12
N THR A 144 -2.89 3.07 -1.37
CA THR A 144 -2.83 2.91 0.09
C THR A 144 -2.36 4.22 0.73
N PRO A 145 -2.34 4.35 2.06
CA PRO A 145 -1.80 5.54 2.69
C PRO A 145 -0.34 5.85 2.30
N THR A 146 0.49 4.84 2.02
CA THR A 146 1.92 5.02 1.77
C THR A 146 2.39 4.71 0.35
N GLY A 147 1.51 4.32 -0.55
CA GLY A 147 1.92 3.98 -1.91
C GLY A 147 0.78 3.65 -2.84
N THR A 148 1.02 3.81 -4.14
CA THR A 148 0.14 3.36 -5.22
C THR A 148 0.84 2.27 -6.01
N THR A 149 0.18 1.16 -6.24
CA THR A 149 0.73 0.01 -6.95
C THR A 149 -0.11 -0.30 -8.17
N TYR A 150 0.54 -0.41 -9.32
CA TYR A 150 -0.04 -0.84 -10.59
C TYR A 150 0.40 -2.28 -10.86
N ALA A 151 -0.55 -3.14 -11.14
CA ALA A 151 -0.34 -4.55 -11.42
C ALA A 151 -0.74 -4.87 -12.85
N LEU A 152 0.10 -5.63 -13.54
CA LEU A 152 -0.19 -6.18 -14.85
C LEU A 152 0.38 -7.60 -14.92
N ASP A 153 -0.49 -8.56 -15.17
CA ASP A 153 -0.16 -9.96 -15.42
C ASP A 153 -0.46 -10.28 -16.89
N LEU A 154 0.57 -10.61 -17.64
CA LEU A 154 0.46 -11.00 -19.04
C LEU A 154 0.38 -12.53 -19.13
N PRO A 155 -0.79 -13.10 -19.51
CA PRO A 155 -0.96 -14.56 -19.54
C PRO A 155 -0.22 -15.26 -20.67
N GLN A 156 0.12 -14.52 -21.73
CA GLN A 156 0.90 -15.00 -22.87
C GLN A 156 1.90 -13.90 -23.29
N ALA A 157 2.98 -13.78 -22.53
CA ALA A 157 3.97 -12.76 -22.77
C ALA A 157 4.87 -13.12 -23.97
N THR A 158 4.86 -12.26 -24.96
CA THR A 158 5.81 -12.22 -26.07
C THR A 158 6.67 -10.99 -25.95
N GLN A 159 7.78 -10.93 -26.64
CA GLN A 159 8.60 -9.72 -26.66
C GLN A 159 7.80 -8.50 -27.17
N ALA A 160 6.92 -8.69 -28.15
CA ALA A 160 6.06 -7.61 -28.67
C ALA A 160 5.06 -7.11 -27.61
N SER A 161 4.34 -8.03 -26.94
CA SER A 161 3.36 -7.66 -25.91
C SER A 161 4.02 -7.00 -24.68
N LEU A 162 5.21 -7.46 -24.30
CA LEU A 162 6.01 -6.85 -23.23
C LEU A 162 6.46 -5.43 -23.61
N THR A 163 7.01 -5.26 -24.83
CA THR A 163 7.44 -3.95 -25.31
C THR A 163 6.28 -2.95 -25.33
N GLU A 164 5.12 -3.37 -25.86
CA GLU A 164 3.92 -2.53 -25.89
C GLU A 164 3.41 -2.20 -24.47
N SER A 165 3.37 -3.18 -23.59
CA SER A 165 2.94 -2.97 -22.20
C SER A 165 3.88 -2.05 -21.42
N MET A 166 5.19 -2.21 -21.58
CA MET A 166 6.18 -1.33 -20.93
C MET A 166 6.07 0.11 -21.42
N LYS A 167 5.82 0.33 -22.72
CA LYS A 167 5.57 1.65 -23.29
C LYS A 167 4.30 2.29 -22.72
N ILE A 168 3.22 1.51 -22.57
CA ILE A 168 1.96 1.98 -21.96
C ILE A 168 2.24 2.38 -20.51
N LEU A 169 2.84 1.50 -19.69
CA LEU A 169 3.14 1.77 -18.30
C LEU A 169 4.05 3.00 -18.11
N ALA A 170 5.06 3.16 -18.96
CA ALA A 170 5.92 4.33 -18.91
C ALA A 170 5.15 5.64 -19.22
N GLY A 171 4.30 5.61 -20.23
CA GLY A 171 3.46 6.76 -20.56
C GLY A 171 2.47 7.10 -19.44
N MET A 172 1.85 6.11 -18.81
CA MET A 172 0.96 6.29 -17.66
C MET A 172 1.67 7.01 -16.50
N MET A 173 2.92 6.69 -16.23
CA MET A 173 3.67 7.28 -15.12
C MET A 173 4.26 8.65 -15.46
N ALA A 174 4.85 8.80 -16.65
CA ALA A 174 5.61 9.98 -17.01
C ALA A 174 4.75 11.09 -17.63
N GLU A 175 3.75 10.73 -18.43
CA GLU A 175 2.99 11.67 -19.28
C GLU A 175 1.49 11.30 -19.35
N PRO A 176 0.79 11.15 -18.20
CA PRO A 176 -0.65 10.87 -18.20
C PRO A 176 -1.45 12.06 -18.81
N ASN A 177 -2.63 11.77 -19.36
CA ASN A 177 -3.51 12.79 -19.92
C ASN A 177 -4.23 13.58 -18.81
N ILE A 178 -3.56 14.55 -18.21
CA ILE A 178 -4.14 15.42 -17.19
C ILE A 178 -4.64 16.70 -17.85
N ASN A 179 -5.92 16.74 -18.20
CA ASN A 179 -6.59 17.92 -18.75
C ASN A 179 -7.98 18.10 -18.12
N ALA A 180 -8.65 19.21 -18.39
CA ALA A 180 -9.96 19.49 -17.77
C ALA A 180 -10.98 18.37 -18.06
N GLY A 181 -11.02 17.86 -19.29
CA GLY A 181 -11.96 16.80 -19.68
C GLY A 181 -11.70 15.47 -18.96
N SER A 182 -10.44 15.05 -18.87
CA SER A 182 -10.07 13.80 -18.16
C SER A 182 -10.33 13.92 -16.64
N VAL A 183 -9.98 15.04 -16.05
CA VAL A 183 -10.24 15.31 -14.63
C VAL A 183 -11.73 15.35 -14.35
N ASP A 184 -12.55 16.03 -15.17
CA ASP A 184 -14.01 16.08 -14.96
C ASP A 184 -14.68 14.70 -15.13
N ALA A 185 -14.22 13.92 -16.09
CA ALA A 185 -14.73 12.57 -16.31
C ALA A 185 -14.41 11.64 -15.13
N GLU A 186 -13.15 11.61 -14.68
CA GLU A 186 -12.76 10.76 -13.54
C GLU A 186 -13.29 11.26 -12.20
N ARG A 187 -13.52 12.58 -12.03
CA ARG A 187 -14.20 13.10 -10.83
C ARG A 187 -15.56 12.46 -10.62
N ALA A 188 -16.33 12.27 -11.68
CA ALA A 188 -17.63 11.62 -11.59
C ALA A 188 -17.49 10.16 -11.12
N VAL A 189 -16.45 9.45 -11.61
CA VAL A 189 -16.15 8.05 -11.24
C VAL A 189 -15.74 7.97 -9.77
N VAL A 190 -14.73 8.73 -9.34
CA VAL A 190 -14.22 8.69 -7.96
C VAL A 190 -15.30 9.12 -6.95
N LEU A 191 -16.15 10.11 -7.29
CA LEU A 191 -17.30 10.48 -6.45
C LEU A 191 -18.38 9.40 -6.41
N ALA A 192 -18.56 8.62 -7.47
CA ALA A 192 -19.48 7.47 -7.46
C ALA A 192 -18.93 6.36 -6.57
N GLU A 193 -17.66 6.01 -6.72
CA GLU A 193 -16.97 5.02 -5.89
C GLU A 193 -17.02 5.39 -4.40
N LYS A 194 -16.78 6.67 -4.06
CA LYS A 194 -16.91 7.14 -2.69
C LYS A 194 -18.32 6.95 -2.14
N ARG A 195 -19.37 7.19 -2.94
CA ARG A 195 -20.75 6.94 -2.51
C ARG A 195 -21.04 5.46 -2.34
N GLU A 196 -20.53 4.62 -3.24
CA GLU A 196 -20.74 3.17 -3.19
C GLU A 196 -20.00 2.52 -2.02
N SER A 197 -18.83 3.07 -1.65
CA SER A 197 -18.05 2.63 -0.49
C SER A 197 -18.62 3.14 0.85
N ASP A 198 -19.53 4.12 0.86
CA ASP A 198 -20.11 4.67 2.08
C ASP A 198 -21.21 3.75 2.63
N GLY A 199 -20.78 2.75 3.39
CA GLY A 199 -21.66 1.80 4.08
C GLY A 199 -21.42 1.80 5.59
N PRO A 200 -22.28 1.08 6.36
CA PRO A 200 -22.12 0.98 7.81
C PRO A 200 -20.73 0.53 8.24
N GLN A 201 -20.14 -0.44 7.55
CA GLN A 201 -18.81 -0.95 7.86
C GLN A 201 -17.70 0.09 7.59
N SER A 202 -17.80 0.88 6.52
CA SER A 202 -16.80 1.92 6.22
C SER A 202 -16.88 3.06 7.24
N ARG A 203 -18.09 3.44 7.69
CA ARG A 203 -18.25 4.45 8.75
C ARG A 203 -17.63 4.02 10.08
N ILE A 204 -17.77 2.73 10.46
CA ILE A 204 -17.06 2.18 11.63
C ILE A 204 -15.54 2.17 11.40
N SER A 205 -15.07 1.81 10.22
CA SER A 205 -13.63 1.84 9.90
C SER A 205 -13.06 3.25 9.99
N ASP A 206 -13.78 4.25 9.48
CA ASP A 206 -13.39 5.65 9.58
C ASP A 206 -13.43 6.16 11.03
N ALA A 207 -14.46 5.79 11.80
CA ALA A 207 -14.56 6.13 13.21
C ALA A 207 -13.42 5.54 14.04
N ASN A 208 -13.03 4.29 13.76
CA ASN A 208 -11.88 3.62 14.38
C ASN A 208 -10.56 4.31 13.98
N ARG A 209 -10.38 4.65 12.72
CA ARG A 209 -9.19 5.33 12.22
C ARG A 209 -9.04 6.70 12.87
N LEU A 210 -10.10 7.50 12.92
CA LEU A 210 -10.13 8.79 13.60
C LEU A 210 -9.87 8.68 15.10
N HIS A 211 -10.31 7.59 15.74
CA HIS A 211 -10.12 7.37 17.16
C HIS A 211 -8.70 6.90 17.51
N PHE A 212 -8.22 5.86 16.85
CA PHE A 212 -6.92 5.26 17.17
C PHE A 212 -5.74 6.11 16.75
N PHE A 213 -5.88 6.89 15.68
CA PHE A 213 -4.80 7.71 15.12
C PHE A 213 -5.06 9.21 15.29
N ALA A 214 -5.86 9.60 16.29
CA ALA A 214 -6.14 11.00 16.58
C ALA A 214 -4.85 11.82 16.72
N GLY A 215 -4.77 12.95 16.00
CA GLY A 215 -3.59 13.81 15.96
C GLY A 215 -2.49 13.39 14.97
N GLN A 216 -2.65 12.26 14.27
CA GLN A 216 -1.78 11.84 13.19
C GLN A 216 -2.43 12.09 11.81
N PRO A 217 -1.64 12.35 10.75
CA PRO A 217 -2.19 12.49 9.40
C PRO A 217 -3.08 11.31 8.97
N LEU A 218 -2.73 10.07 9.39
CA LEU A 218 -3.51 8.87 9.07
C LEU A 218 -4.96 8.96 9.53
N ALA A 219 -5.28 9.71 10.59
CA ALA A 219 -6.64 9.89 11.05
C ALA A 219 -7.55 10.52 9.97
N GLU A 220 -7.04 11.47 9.21
CA GLU A 220 -7.83 12.27 8.27
C GLU A 220 -7.59 11.90 6.79
N HIS A 221 -6.43 11.34 6.44
CA HIS A 221 -6.02 11.06 5.08
C HIS A 221 -6.40 9.64 4.62
N ALA A 222 -7.72 9.37 4.48
CA ALA A 222 -8.19 8.16 3.81
C ALA A 222 -7.90 8.24 2.29
N PRO A 223 -7.47 7.15 1.63
CA PRO A 223 -7.17 7.16 0.20
C PRO A 223 -8.32 7.66 -0.68
N ILE A 224 -9.56 7.35 -0.33
CA ILE A 224 -10.74 7.79 -1.09
C ILE A 224 -11.00 9.32 -0.99
N GLY A 225 -10.37 10.02 -0.08
CA GLY A 225 -10.49 11.47 0.10
C GLY A 225 -11.85 11.97 0.60
N THR A 226 -12.09 13.26 0.44
CA THR A 226 -13.34 13.93 0.81
C THR A 226 -14.11 14.43 -0.42
N VAL A 227 -15.43 14.58 -0.29
CA VAL A 227 -16.27 15.12 -1.38
C VAL A 227 -15.82 16.50 -1.80
N ASP A 228 -15.42 17.34 -0.83
CA ASP A 228 -15.06 18.74 -1.07
C ASP A 228 -13.73 18.86 -1.81
N THR A 229 -12.70 18.09 -1.41
CA THR A 229 -11.40 18.09 -2.08
C THR A 229 -11.48 17.51 -3.49
N LEU A 230 -12.25 16.43 -3.68
CA LEU A 230 -12.49 15.83 -4.99
C LEU A 230 -13.23 16.77 -5.95
N LYS A 231 -14.24 17.51 -5.46
CA LYS A 231 -14.94 18.53 -6.26
C LYS A 231 -14.05 19.71 -6.60
N ALA A 232 -13.15 20.11 -5.69
CA ALA A 232 -12.21 21.22 -5.87
C ALA A 232 -10.98 20.87 -6.73
N ALA A 233 -10.79 19.60 -7.10
CA ALA A 233 -9.69 19.15 -7.95
C ALA A 233 -9.81 19.79 -9.35
N THR A 234 -8.71 20.30 -9.86
CA THR A 234 -8.59 20.86 -11.22
C THR A 234 -7.41 20.22 -11.94
N ALA A 235 -7.37 20.31 -13.26
CA ALA A 235 -6.23 19.81 -14.04
C ALA A 235 -4.89 20.39 -13.52
N ALA A 236 -4.85 21.70 -13.23
CA ALA A 236 -3.64 22.34 -12.70
C ALA A 236 -3.21 21.78 -11.33
N LYS A 237 -4.15 21.51 -10.44
CA LYS A 237 -3.85 20.90 -9.12
C LYS A 237 -3.38 19.45 -9.27
N MET A 238 -4.03 18.67 -10.14
CA MET A 238 -3.63 17.29 -10.41
C MET A 238 -2.26 17.22 -11.09
N GLU A 239 -1.99 18.11 -12.05
CA GLU A 239 -0.67 18.22 -12.68
C GLU A 239 0.41 18.58 -11.66
N ALA A 240 0.14 19.54 -10.77
CA ALA A 240 1.07 19.91 -9.69
C ALA A 240 1.33 18.75 -8.72
N PHE A 241 0.31 17.93 -8.40
CA PHE A 241 0.46 16.73 -7.60
C PHE A 241 1.31 15.68 -8.32
N HIS A 242 1.03 15.43 -9.62
CA HIS A 242 1.80 14.51 -10.45
C HIS A 242 3.28 14.92 -10.50
N GLN A 243 3.60 16.15 -10.88
CA GLN A 243 4.99 16.64 -10.98
C GLN A 243 5.75 16.55 -9.67
N ARG A 244 5.06 16.72 -8.54
CA ARG A 244 5.64 16.64 -7.20
C ARG A 244 5.98 15.21 -6.78
N TRP A 245 5.15 14.23 -7.15
CA TRP A 245 5.20 12.89 -6.60
C TRP A 245 5.49 11.77 -7.59
N TYR A 246 5.01 11.85 -8.84
CA TYR A 246 5.24 10.84 -9.88
C TYR A 246 6.62 11.05 -10.51
N ARG A 247 7.59 10.47 -9.86
CA ARG A 247 9.02 10.70 -10.14
C ARG A 247 9.77 9.37 -10.18
N PRO A 248 10.81 9.26 -11.03
CA PRO A 248 11.62 8.04 -11.13
C PRO A 248 12.14 7.57 -9.76
N GLU A 249 12.68 8.48 -8.95
CA GLU A 249 13.26 8.18 -7.65
C GLU A 249 12.24 7.68 -6.60
N ASN A 250 10.95 7.88 -6.84
CA ASN A 250 9.85 7.34 -6.03
C ASN A 250 9.30 6.02 -6.58
N THR A 251 9.89 5.48 -7.67
CA THR A 251 9.34 4.36 -8.42
C THR A 251 10.19 3.11 -8.26
N VAL A 252 9.51 1.98 -8.07
CA VAL A 252 10.10 0.64 -8.13
C VAL A 252 9.32 -0.19 -9.13
N ILE A 253 10.02 -0.86 -10.05
CA ILE A 253 9.44 -1.82 -10.99
C ILE A 253 9.94 -3.22 -10.65
N ALA A 254 9.03 -4.15 -10.39
CA ALA A 254 9.34 -5.57 -10.25
C ALA A 254 8.76 -6.35 -11.43
N ILE A 255 9.58 -7.17 -12.08
CA ILE A 255 9.17 -8.07 -13.16
C ILE A 255 9.58 -9.49 -12.80
N SER A 256 8.60 -10.41 -12.78
CA SER A 256 8.85 -11.82 -12.58
C SER A 256 8.01 -12.64 -13.55
N GLY A 257 8.61 -13.66 -14.17
CA GLY A 257 7.89 -14.52 -15.12
C GLY A 257 8.82 -15.27 -16.07
N ASP A 258 8.23 -15.85 -17.12
CA ASP A 258 8.97 -16.58 -18.14
C ASP A 258 9.59 -15.61 -19.17
N ILE A 259 10.52 -14.83 -18.68
CA ILE A 259 11.30 -13.84 -19.45
C ILE A 259 12.78 -13.93 -19.07
N ASP A 260 13.66 -13.69 -20.03
CA ASP A 260 15.07 -13.48 -19.72
C ASP A 260 15.24 -12.16 -18.93
N PRO A 261 15.87 -12.20 -17.75
CA PRO A 261 16.10 -11.00 -16.97
C PRO A 261 16.83 -9.87 -17.71
N ALA A 262 17.74 -10.19 -18.64
CA ALA A 262 18.44 -9.18 -19.43
C ALA A 262 17.49 -8.46 -20.40
N ILE A 263 16.52 -9.16 -20.97
CA ILE A 263 15.47 -8.54 -21.80
C ILE A 263 14.58 -7.64 -20.94
N ALA A 264 14.17 -8.10 -19.75
CA ALA A 264 13.38 -7.30 -18.83
C ALA A 264 14.09 -6.01 -18.40
N GLU A 265 15.38 -6.10 -18.04
CA GLU A 265 16.22 -4.94 -17.73
C GLU A 265 16.32 -3.96 -18.90
N GLN A 266 16.50 -4.47 -20.13
CA GLN A 266 16.59 -3.62 -21.32
C GLN A 266 15.27 -2.89 -21.57
N LEU A 267 14.12 -3.58 -21.46
CA LEU A 267 12.80 -2.97 -21.59
C LEU A 267 12.57 -1.87 -20.56
N ILE A 268 13.02 -2.07 -19.31
CA ILE A 268 12.94 -1.02 -18.28
C ILE A 268 13.78 0.18 -18.67
N LYS A 269 15.04 -0.03 -19.09
CA LYS A 269 15.96 1.04 -19.52
C LYS A 269 15.42 1.82 -20.71
N ASP A 270 14.90 1.14 -21.73
CA ASP A 270 14.39 1.75 -22.96
C ASP A 270 13.16 2.62 -22.73
N ASN A 271 12.27 2.21 -21.83
CA ASN A 271 10.98 2.90 -21.62
C ASN A 271 11.01 3.91 -20.46
N PHE A 272 11.83 3.69 -19.43
CA PHE A 272 11.85 4.54 -18.24
C PHE A 272 13.17 5.31 -18.07
N GLY A 273 14.22 4.99 -18.84
CA GLY A 273 15.54 5.60 -18.67
C GLY A 273 15.57 7.11 -18.94
N ASN A 274 14.73 7.59 -19.83
CA ASN A 274 14.60 9.00 -20.19
C ASN A 274 13.52 9.75 -19.39
N TRP A 275 12.82 9.06 -18.49
CA TRP A 275 11.83 9.71 -17.65
C TRP A 275 12.50 10.69 -16.70
N THR A 276 12.11 11.95 -16.81
CA THR A 276 12.57 13.06 -15.96
C THR A 276 11.36 13.73 -15.32
N ALA A 277 11.55 14.25 -14.12
CA ALA A 277 10.54 15.06 -13.44
C ALA A 277 11.12 16.46 -13.16
N PRO A 278 10.32 17.53 -13.31
CA PRO A 278 10.80 18.90 -13.12
C PRO A 278 11.17 19.16 -11.66
N GLY A 279 12.21 19.95 -11.45
CA GLY A 279 12.62 20.42 -10.13
C GLY A 279 13.04 19.31 -9.15
N LYS A 280 13.10 19.67 -7.86
CA LYS A 280 13.39 18.74 -6.78
C LYS A 280 12.10 18.08 -6.29
N GLY A 281 12.12 16.77 -6.06
CA GLY A 281 11.02 16.03 -5.44
C GLY A 281 10.70 16.54 -4.03
N ALA A 282 9.46 16.37 -3.60
CA ALA A 282 9.05 16.71 -2.25
C ALA A 282 9.68 15.74 -1.22
N ALA A 283 9.96 16.27 -0.05
CA ALA A 283 10.31 15.41 1.09
C ALA A 283 9.07 14.61 1.53
N ILE A 284 9.31 13.38 2.01
CA ILE A 284 8.24 12.59 2.61
C ILE A 284 7.76 13.30 3.87
N PRO A 285 6.44 13.50 4.03
CA PRO A 285 5.89 14.09 5.25
C PRO A 285 6.21 13.25 6.48
N ASP A 286 6.21 13.89 7.64
CA ASP A 286 6.16 13.19 8.92
C ASP A 286 4.75 12.59 9.12
N PHE A 287 4.67 11.29 9.31
CA PHE A 287 3.40 10.60 9.54
C PHE A 287 2.96 10.64 11.02
N GLY A 288 3.73 11.30 11.87
CA GLY A 288 3.45 11.44 13.29
C GLY A 288 3.69 10.17 14.09
N ALA A 289 3.34 10.23 15.36
CA ALA A 289 3.39 9.09 16.26
C ALA A 289 2.14 9.04 17.13
N PRO A 290 1.73 7.85 17.62
CA PRO A 290 0.60 7.73 18.55
C PRO A 290 0.85 8.53 19.84
N ASP A 291 -0.19 9.20 20.34
CA ASP A 291 -0.13 9.87 21.65
C ASP A 291 -0.19 8.83 22.78
N PRO A 292 0.89 8.65 23.56
CA PRO A 292 0.92 7.67 24.64
C PRO A 292 -0.01 8.02 25.81
N LYS A 293 -0.55 9.23 25.85
CA LYS A 293 -1.45 9.73 26.89
C LYS A 293 -2.93 9.63 26.52
N ALA A 294 -3.24 9.09 25.36
CA ALA A 294 -4.62 8.98 24.87
C ALA A 294 -5.24 7.59 25.11
N PRO A 295 -5.46 7.11 26.34
CA PRO A 295 -6.36 6.01 26.56
C PRO A 295 -7.75 6.57 26.38
N ALA A 296 -8.40 6.31 25.29
CA ALA A 296 -9.77 6.71 25.10
C ALA A 296 -10.59 5.49 24.81
N THR A 297 -11.63 5.28 25.60
CA THR A 297 -12.69 4.34 25.25
C THR A 297 -13.79 5.12 24.55
N ARG A 298 -14.21 4.63 23.41
CA ARG A 298 -15.29 5.23 22.64
C ARG A 298 -16.29 4.18 22.19
N VAL A 299 -17.57 4.53 22.25
CA VAL A 299 -18.63 3.70 21.70
C VAL A 299 -19.12 4.35 20.42
N PHE A 300 -19.14 3.58 19.35
CA PHE A 300 -19.75 3.97 18.09
C PHE A 300 -21.03 3.15 17.91
N VAL A 301 -22.10 3.80 17.53
CA VAL A 301 -23.37 3.14 17.24
C VAL A 301 -23.67 3.31 15.76
N GLU A 302 -23.59 2.20 15.03
CA GLU A 302 -23.87 2.17 13.59
C GLU A 302 -24.87 1.05 13.30
N PRO A 303 -26.10 1.38 12.85
CA PRO A 303 -27.10 0.38 12.52
C PRO A 303 -26.62 -0.58 11.43
N GLY A 304 -26.90 -1.87 11.59
CA GLY A 304 -26.54 -2.90 10.62
C GLY A 304 -25.14 -3.47 10.77
N VAL A 305 -24.35 -2.99 11.74
CA VAL A 305 -23.05 -3.57 12.07
C VAL A 305 -23.18 -4.44 13.33
N PRO A 306 -22.64 -5.67 13.33
CA PRO A 306 -22.60 -6.49 14.54
C PRO A 306 -21.81 -5.82 15.67
N VAL A 307 -22.24 -6.08 16.91
CA VAL A 307 -21.48 -5.60 18.07
C VAL A 307 -20.08 -6.18 18.05
N SER A 308 -19.09 -5.32 18.19
CA SER A 308 -17.69 -5.73 18.28
C SER A 308 -16.95 -4.82 19.27
N LEU A 309 -15.92 -5.37 19.90
CA LEU A 309 -14.97 -4.63 20.72
C LEU A 309 -13.61 -4.69 20.07
N THR A 310 -12.99 -3.54 19.85
CA THR A 310 -11.60 -3.45 19.39
C THR A 310 -10.77 -2.70 20.42
N MET A 311 -9.64 -3.27 20.80
CA MET A 311 -8.62 -2.61 21.61
C MET A 311 -7.33 -2.51 20.78
N ALA A 312 -6.59 -1.42 20.94
CA ALA A 312 -5.33 -1.21 20.24
C ALA A 312 -4.21 -0.82 21.22
N TRP A 313 -3.05 -1.42 21.05
CA TRP A 313 -1.79 -0.98 21.65
C TRP A 313 -0.93 -0.46 20.51
N LEU A 314 -0.74 0.85 20.48
CA LEU A 314 -0.02 1.54 19.44
C LEU A 314 1.34 2.01 19.98
N ARG A 315 2.38 1.73 19.24
CA ARG A 315 3.76 2.19 19.50
C ARG A 315 4.21 3.06 18.32
N PRO A 316 5.13 4.01 18.55
CA PRO A 316 5.74 4.74 17.44
C PRO A 316 6.35 3.77 16.43
N TRP A 317 6.07 4.00 15.17
CA TRP A 317 6.70 3.25 14.09
C TRP A 317 8.17 3.67 13.95
N THR A 318 9.05 2.69 13.75
CA THR A 318 10.48 2.93 13.47
C THR A 318 10.90 2.07 12.28
N PRO A 319 11.73 2.62 11.37
CA PRO A 319 12.29 1.81 10.30
C PRO A 319 13.25 0.77 10.88
N HIS A 320 13.12 -0.48 10.44
CA HIS A 320 14.02 -1.57 10.83
C HIS A 320 14.76 -2.09 9.60
N ALA A 321 16.06 -2.40 9.79
CA ALA A 321 16.78 -3.16 8.79
C ALA A 321 16.27 -4.61 8.77
N ASP A 322 16.21 -5.19 7.58
CA ASP A 322 15.78 -6.59 7.38
C ASP A 322 16.95 -7.53 7.76
N THR A 323 17.12 -7.76 9.08
CA THR A 323 18.21 -8.60 9.61
C THR A 323 17.67 -9.94 10.11
N ILE A 324 18.56 -10.93 10.20
CA ILE A 324 18.24 -12.26 10.75
C ILE A 324 17.67 -12.13 12.16
N VAL A 325 18.28 -11.30 13.01
CA VAL A 325 17.81 -11.09 14.39
C VAL A 325 16.41 -10.47 14.39
N TYR A 326 16.18 -9.44 13.60
CA TYR A 326 14.85 -8.82 13.49
C TYR A 326 13.78 -9.83 13.01
N ASN A 327 14.12 -10.67 12.04
CA ASN A 327 13.20 -11.69 11.54
C ASN A 327 12.95 -12.80 12.57
N GLN A 328 13.95 -13.18 13.38
CA GLN A 328 13.77 -14.12 14.48
C GLN A 328 12.84 -13.56 15.56
N ASP A 329 13.00 -12.29 15.92
CA ASP A 329 12.12 -11.61 16.89
C ASP A 329 10.67 -11.56 16.36
N LYS A 330 10.48 -11.16 15.09
CA LYS A 330 9.16 -11.19 14.45
C LYS A 330 8.54 -12.58 14.40
N LEU A 331 9.33 -13.61 14.12
CA LEU A 331 8.86 -14.99 14.16
C LEU A 331 8.42 -15.39 15.56
N THR A 332 9.16 -15.00 16.59
CA THR A 332 8.81 -15.25 17.99
C THR A 332 7.49 -14.59 18.36
N ASP A 333 7.32 -13.31 17.99
CA ASP A 333 6.06 -12.59 18.21
C ASP A 333 4.90 -13.26 17.46
N MET A 334 5.10 -13.63 16.22
CA MET A 334 4.08 -14.33 15.42
C MET A 334 3.67 -15.67 16.05
N LEU A 335 4.63 -16.46 16.54
CA LEU A 335 4.34 -17.72 17.23
C LEU A 335 3.58 -17.48 18.54
N ALA A 336 3.95 -16.46 19.32
CA ALA A 336 3.23 -16.07 20.52
C ALA A 336 1.77 -15.69 20.21
N LEU A 337 1.55 -14.86 19.17
CA LEU A 337 0.22 -14.50 18.71
C LEU A 337 -0.60 -15.71 18.24
N GLN A 338 0.03 -16.66 17.56
CA GLN A 338 -0.63 -17.92 17.16
C GLN A 338 -1.08 -18.76 18.36
N ILE A 339 -0.25 -18.88 19.39
CA ILE A 339 -0.61 -19.60 20.62
C ILE A 339 -1.81 -18.93 21.28
N VAL A 340 -1.78 -17.62 21.35
CA VAL A 340 -2.87 -16.85 21.92
C VAL A 340 -4.14 -17.02 21.10
N SER A 341 -4.10 -16.89 19.79
CA SER A 341 -5.24 -17.08 18.89
C SER A 341 -5.89 -18.44 19.07
N ARG A 342 -5.09 -19.51 19.18
CA ARG A 342 -5.62 -20.86 19.46
C ARG A 342 -6.33 -20.99 20.81
N ARG A 343 -5.80 -20.36 21.86
CA ARG A 343 -6.46 -20.35 23.18
C ARG A 343 -7.81 -19.68 23.12
N LEU A 344 -7.94 -18.66 22.34
CA LEU A 344 -9.19 -17.91 22.17
C LEU A 344 -10.22 -18.67 21.35
N GLU A 345 -9.79 -19.29 20.25
CA GLU A 345 -10.66 -20.19 19.51
C GLU A 345 -11.20 -21.31 20.43
N GLN A 346 -10.36 -21.86 21.28
CA GLN A 346 -10.78 -22.85 22.24
C GLN A 346 -11.80 -22.28 23.25
N ALA A 347 -11.54 -21.09 23.79
CA ALA A 347 -12.47 -20.43 24.70
C ALA A 347 -13.82 -20.13 24.04
N ALA A 348 -13.84 -19.68 22.81
CA ALA A 348 -15.07 -19.47 22.03
C ALA A 348 -15.86 -20.79 21.85
N ARG A 349 -15.18 -21.89 21.50
CA ARG A 349 -15.81 -23.19 21.29
C ARG A 349 -16.35 -23.83 22.59
N THR A 350 -15.79 -23.53 23.74
CA THR A 350 -16.20 -24.08 25.05
C THR A 350 -17.24 -23.25 25.77
N GLY A 351 -17.93 -22.34 25.08
CA GLY A 351 -18.99 -21.52 25.64
C GLY A 351 -18.50 -20.25 26.33
N GLY A 352 -17.42 -19.66 25.87
CA GLY A 352 -16.98 -18.34 26.32
C GLY A 352 -18.00 -17.24 25.99
N SER A 353 -17.84 -16.07 26.62
CA SER A 353 -18.72 -14.89 26.44
C SER A 353 -18.52 -14.18 25.09
N PHE A 354 -17.90 -14.82 24.13
CA PHE A 354 -17.68 -14.30 22.78
C PHE A 354 -17.77 -15.42 21.74
N LEU A 355 -18.26 -15.06 20.55
CA LEU A 355 -18.35 -15.97 19.40
C LEU A 355 -16.99 -16.12 18.71
N GLN A 356 -16.24 -15.05 18.73
CA GLN A 356 -14.98 -14.95 18.01
C GLN A 356 -14.08 -13.91 18.66
N ALA A 357 -12.81 -14.21 18.61
CA ALA A 357 -11.82 -13.31 19.15
C ALA A 357 -10.47 -13.43 18.43
N SER A 358 -9.75 -12.31 18.15
CA SER A 358 -8.49 -12.26 17.40
C SER A 358 -7.42 -11.29 17.88
N VAL A 359 -6.13 -11.64 17.64
CA VAL A 359 -5.02 -10.73 17.82
C VAL A 359 -4.18 -10.67 16.56
N GLU A 360 -3.82 -9.46 16.18
CA GLU A 360 -2.86 -9.25 15.10
C GLU A 360 -1.88 -8.13 15.46
N GLN A 361 -0.71 -8.20 14.91
CA GLN A 361 0.29 -7.14 14.94
C GLN A 361 0.61 -6.73 13.52
N GLN A 362 0.64 -5.42 13.27
CA GLN A 362 0.90 -4.87 11.95
C GLN A 362 1.60 -3.51 12.00
N ASP A 363 2.39 -3.23 10.98
CA ASP A 363 2.76 -1.87 10.60
C ASP A 363 1.51 -1.16 10.04
N VAL A 364 1.07 -0.12 10.73
CA VAL A 364 -0.08 0.68 10.30
C VAL A 364 0.42 1.86 9.47
N SER A 365 0.71 1.60 8.22
CA SER A 365 1.09 2.62 7.22
C SER A 365 2.24 3.52 7.67
N ARG A 366 3.24 2.95 8.36
CA ARG A 366 4.37 3.69 8.95
C ARG A 366 3.96 4.79 9.94
N SER A 367 2.71 4.81 10.39
CA SER A 367 2.21 5.75 11.40
C SER A 367 2.28 5.16 12.80
N ALA A 368 2.18 3.84 12.92
CA ALA A 368 2.32 3.12 14.18
C ALA A 368 2.66 1.64 13.96
N ASP A 369 3.33 1.04 14.95
CA ASP A 369 3.32 -0.41 15.16
C ASP A 369 2.15 -0.75 16.08
N GLY A 370 1.13 -1.40 15.53
CA GLY A 370 -0.12 -1.69 16.22
C GLY A 370 -0.26 -3.17 16.59
N THR A 371 -0.69 -3.42 17.82
CA THR A 371 -1.28 -4.71 18.23
C THR A 371 -2.76 -4.48 18.46
N PHE A 372 -3.60 -5.20 17.74
CA PHE A 372 -5.05 -5.03 17.77
C PHE A 372 -5.74 -6.22 18.38
N LEU A 373 -6.73 -5.91 19.17
CA LEU A 373 -7.60 -6.78 19.91
C LEU A 373 -9.03 -6.62 19.39
N SER A 374 -9.63 -7.65 18.75
CA SER A 374 -11.04 -7.61 18.32
C SER A 374 -11.85 -8.76 18.91
N ILE A 375 -13.04 -8.48 19.43
CA ILE A 375 -13.97 -9.47 19.99
C ILE A 375 -15.34 -9.27 19.34
N ILE A 376 -15.97 -10.37 18.97
CA ILE A 376 -17.40 -10.43 18.69
C ILE A 376 -18.04 -11.12 19.89
N PRO A 377 -18.76 -10.39 20.76
CA PRO A 377 -19.38 -11.00 21.95
C PRO A 377 -20.47 -12.01 21.56
N SER A 378 -20.69 -13.00 22.42
CA SER A 378 -21.92 -13.79 22.38
C SER A 378 -23.06 -12.95 22.96
N ASN A 379 -24.22 -12.93 22.33
CA ASN A 379 -25.41 -12.21 22.79
C ASN A 379 -25.79 -12.59 24.23
#